data_ba3a686ffc9f59298188a275a82fa8c8
#
_entry.id   ba3a686ffc9f59298188a275a82fa8c8
#
_cell.length_a   1.000
_cell.length_b   1.000
_cell.length_c   1.000
_cell.angle_alpha   90.00
_cell.angle_beta   90.00
_cell.angle_gamma   90.00
#
_symmetry.space_group_name_H-M   'P 1'
#
loop_
_entity.id
_entity.type
_entity.pdbx_description
1 polymer ?
#
loop_
_entity_poly.entity_id
_entity_poly.type
_entity_poly.pdbx_seq_one_letter_code
_entity_poly.pdbx_strand_id
1 'polypeptide(L)'
;MHQEQRDLVDQVITSRHSVRAFSSTPVETQLIKDILTVASRAPSGNNIQPWKVYVVTGQKREELIHQVSQAQIELFNHPELAHNYQETFNYYPQQWTSPFIERRRENGWGLYGLLNIQKGEQKKMQMQHLRN
;
A
#
# COMPACT_ATOMS: atom_id res chain seq x y z
N MET A 1 30.61 -7.81 -11.48
CA MET A 1 29.20 -7.81 -11.96
C MET A 1 29.23 -7.34 -13.40
N HIS A 2 28.71 -8.14 -14.33
CA HIS A 2 28.65 -7.79 -15.76
C HIS A 2 27.70 -6.61 -16.00
N GLN A 3 27.94 -5.84 -17.08
CA GLN A 3 27.13 -4.67 -17.40
C GLN A 3 25.63 -5.02 -17.50
N GLU A 4 25.30 -6.10 -18.20
CA GLU A 4 23.92 -6.60 -18.33
C GLU A 4 23.21 -6.83 -16.97
N GLN A 5 23.95 -7.32 -15.97
CA GLN A 5 23.39 -7.53 -14.63
C GLN A 5 23.10 -6.20 -13.92
N ARG A 6 23.93 -5.18 -14.12
CA ARG A 6 23.67 -3.83 -13.59
C ARG A 6 22.44 -3.23 -14.24
N ASP A 7 22.36 -3.29 -15.56
CA ASP A 7 21.25 -2.73 -16.32
C ASP A 7 19.91 -3.38 -15.91
N LEU A 8 19.92 -4.70 -15.66
CA LEU A 8 18.74 -5.41 -15.18
C LEU A 8 18.32 -4.93 -13.77
N VAL A 9 19.26 -4.75 -12.86
CA VAL A 9 18.99 -4.25 -11.50
C VAL A 9 18.44 -2.82 -11.56
N ASP A 10 19.07 -1.96 -12.36
CA ASP A 10 18.65 -0.57 -12.54
C ASP A 10 17.25 -0.51 -13.16
N GLN A 11 16.95 -1.36 -14.14
CA GLN A 11 15.64 -1.48 -14.74
C GLN A 11 14.57 -1.88 -13.72
N VAL A 12 14.83 -2.87 -12.87
CA VAL A 12 13.91 -3.31 -11.82
C VAL A 12 13.61 -2.17 -10.83
N ILE A 13 14.64 -1.43 -10.42
CA ILE A 13 14.48 -0.31 -9.48
C ILE A 13 13.72 0.85 -10.12
N THR A 14 14.09 1.24 -11.34
CA THR A 14 13.54 2.43 -12.01
C THR A 14 12.15 2.22 -12.57
N SER A 15 11.79 0.98 -12.95
CA SER A 15 10.45 0.64 -13.45
C SER A 15 9.39 0.55 -12.33
N ARG A 16 9.82 0.49 -11.06
CA ARG A 16 8.89 0.38 -9.93
C ARG A 16 7.99 1.60 -9.81
N HIS A 17 6.71 1.38 -9.74
CA HIS A 17 5.70 2.40 -9.41
C HIS A 17 4.66 1.83 -8.45
N SER A 18 3.86 2.71 -7.86
CA SER A 18 2.80 2.31 -6.92
C SER A 18 1.56 1.89 -7.69
N VAL A 19 1.42 0.59 -7.95
CA VAL A 19 0.21 0.02 -8.57
C VAL A 19 -0.91 -0.02 -7.52
N ARG A 20 -2.11 0.41 -7.90
CA ARG A 20 -3.29 0.43 -7.03
C ARG A 20 -4.51 -0.24 -7.64
N ALA A 21 -4.50 -0.49 -8.94
CA ALA A 21 -5.53 -1.25 -9.62
C ALA A 21 -4.92 -2.57 -10.10
N PHE A 22 -5.49 -3.66 -9.70
CA PHE A 22 -5.03 -5.01 -10.02
C PHE A 22 -6.06 -5.72 -10.88
N SER A 23 -5.60 -6.65 -11.72
CA SER A 23 -6.49 -7.55 -12.45
C SER A 23 -7.07 -8.59 -11.51
N SER A 24 -8.18 -9.21 -11.93
CA SER A 24 -8.78 -10.35 -11.22
C SER A 24 -8.06 -11.68 -11.49
N THR A 25 -6.96 -11.66 -12.22
CA THR A 25 -6.21 -12.87 -12.57
C THR A 25 -5.65 -13.51 -11.30
N PRO A 26 -5.93 -14.79 -11.05
CA PRO A 26 -5.37 -15.50 -9.93
C PRO A 26 -3.84 -15.54 -9.97
N VAL A 27 -3.21 -15.42 -8.82
CA VAL A 27 -1.76 -15.56 -8.68
C VAL A 27 -1.44 -16.99 -8.27
N GLU A 28 -0.55 -17.63 -9.01
CA GLU A 28 -0.12 -19.00 -8.73
C GLU A 28 0.54 -19.09 -7.35
N THR A 29 0.14 -20.12 -6.58
CA THR A 29 0.68 -20.32 -5.23
C THR A 29 2.20 -20.47 -5.20
N GLN A 30 2.77 -21.10 -6.24
CA GLN A 30 4.22 -21.24 -6.33
C GLN A 30 4.92 -19.90 -6.50
N LEU A 31 4.38 -19.02 -7.35
CA LEU A 31 4.92 -17.67 -7.52
C LEU A 31 4.93 -16.89 -6.20
N ILE A 32 3.87 -17.01 -5.39
CA ILE A 32 3.81 -16.37 -4.07
C ILE A 32 4.93 -16.91 -3.16
N LYS A 33 5.15 -18.23 -3.15
CA LYS A 33 6.23 -18.86 -2.37
C LYS A 33 7.61 -18.38 -2.82
N ASP A 34 7.83 -18.26 -4.12
CA ASP A 34 9.10 -17.82 -4.70
C ASP A 34 9.38 -16.36 -4.32
N ILE A 35 8.38 -15.48 -4.41
CA ILE A 35 8.46 -14.08 -3.96
C ILE A 35 8.82 -14.02 -2.48
N LEU A 36 8.14 -14.77 -1.63
CA LEU A 36 8.40 -14.77 -0.19
C LEU A 36 9.79 -15.32 0.15
N THR A 37 10.25 -16.31 -0.59
CA THR A 37 11.61 -16.86 -0.44
C THR A 37 12.68 -15.80 -0.74
N VAL A 38 12.49 -15.01 -1.79
CA VAL A 38 13.38 -13.89 -2.10
C VAL A 38 13.24 -12.76 -1.06
N ALA A 39 12.02 -12.39 -0.72
CA ALA A 39 11.74 -11.33 0.24
C ALA A 39 12.31 -11.62 1.65
N SER A 40 12.35 -12.90 2.05
CA SER A 40 12.93 -13.31 3.34
C SER A 40 14.44 -13.05 3.46
N ARG A 41 15.12 -12.74 2.32
CA ARG A 41 16.53 -12.34 2.30
C ARG A 41 16.75 -10.88 2.75
N ALA A 42 15.69 -10.13 3.02
CA ALA A 42 15.82 -8.77 3.53
C ALA A 42 16.65 -8.74 4.83
N PRO A 43 17.49 -7.72 5.03
CA PRO A 43 18.27 -7.60 6.27
C PRO A 43 17.37 -7.31 7.47
N SER A 44 17.77 -7.81 8.63
CA SER A 44 17.09 -7.54 9.90
C SER A 44 18.11 -7.26 11.01
N GLY A 45 17.71 -6.56 12.05
CA GLY A 45 18.57 -6.30 13.20
C GLY A 45 19.11 -7.61 13.78
N ASN A 46 20.44 -7.73 13.92
CA ASN A 46 21.11 -8.96 14.34
C ASN A 46 20.71 -10.23 13.59
N ASN A 47 20.18 -10.07 12.39
CA ASN A 47 19.67 -11.18 11.56
C ASN A 47 18.63 -12.07 12.28
N ILE A 48 17.81 -11.48 13.12
CA ILE A 48 16.79 -12.23 13.88
C ILE A 48 15.61 -12.70 13.01
N GLN A 49 15.48 -12.17 11.79
CA GLN A 49 14.47 -12.56 10.79
C GLN A 49 13.04 -12.68 11.36
N PRO A 50 12.46 -11.61 11.93
CA PRO A 50 11.22 -11.66 12.71
C PRO A 50 9.96 -11.74 11.86
N TRP A 51 10.10 -12.14 10.61
CA TRP A 51 9.03 -12.14 9.63
C TRP A 51 7.91 -13.10 10.01
N LYS A 52 6.68 -12.58 10.04
CA LYS A 52 5.46 -13.35 10.03
C LYS A 52 4.60 -12.85 8.88
N VAL A 53 4.39 -13.68 7.88
CA VAL A 53 3.67 -13.31 6.66
C VAL A 53 2.38 -14.09 6.57
N TYR A 54 1.28 -13.39 6.40
CA TYR A 54 -0.05 -13.96 6.18
C TYR A 54 -0.46 -13.67 4.75
N VAL A 55 -0.67 -14.72 3.96
CA VAL A 55 -1.18 -14.59 2.59
C VAL A 55 -2.68 -14.88 2.63
N VAL A 56 -3.48 -13.89 2.30
CA VAL A 56 -4.94 -13.97 2.37
C VAL A 56 -5.51 -13.92 0.95
N THR A 57 -6.23 -14.98 0.56
CA THR A 57 -6.82 -15.13 -0.77
C THR A 57 -8.26 -15.64 -0.68
N GLY A 58 -8.97 -15.62 -1.82
CA GLY A 58 -10.34 -16.15 -1.93
C GLY A 58 -11.29 -15.54 -0.89
N GLN A 59 -12.14 -16.39 -0.32
CA GLN A 59 -13.18 -15.97 0.63
C GLN A 59 -12.61 -15.20 1.84
N LYS A 60 -11.45 -15.60 2.35
CA LYS A 60 -10.83 -14.92 3.49
C LYS A 60 -10.37 -13.50 3.16
N ARG A 61 -9.93 -13.28 1.92
CA ARG A 61 -9.64 -11.93 1.42
C ARG A 61 -10.93 -11.08 1.39
N GLU A 62 -12.03 -11.64 0.88
CA GLU A 62 -13.31 -10.93 0.80
C GLU A 62 -13.86 -10.59 2.20
N GLU A 63 -13.76 -11.52 3.15
CA GLU A 63 -14.15 -11.28 4.55
C GLU A 63 -13.34 -10.13 5.16
N LEU A 64 -12.01 -10.12 4.95
CA LEU A 64 -11.13 -9.07 5.44
C LEU A 64 -11.48 -7.70 4.82
N ILE A 65 -11.66 -7.66 3.49
CA ILE A 65 -12.05 -6.43 2.77
C ILE A 65 -13.39 -5.91 3.30
N HIS A 66 -14.36 -6.80 3.50
CA HIS A 66 -15.65 -6.42 4.06
C HIS A 66 -15.50 -5.78 5.43
N GLN A 67 -14.77 -6.41 6.35
CA GLN A 67 -14.55 -5.88 7.71
C GLN A 67 -13.86 -4.52 7.71
N VAL A 68 -12.78 -4.37 6.92
CA VAL A 68 -12.07 -3.09 6.79
C VAL A 68 -12.97 -2.00 6.19
N SER A 69 -13.76 -2.35 5.16
CA SER A 69 -14.69 -1.41 4.55
C SER A 69 -15.79 -0.97 5.52
N GLN A 70 -16.32 -1.88 6.34
CA GLN A 70 -17.32 -1.53 7.36
C GLN A 70 -16.73 -0.58 8.43
N ALA A 71 -15.53 -0.87 8.91
CA ALA A 71 -14.84 0.00 9.87
C ALA A 71 -14.58 1.41 9.29
N GLN A 72 -14.24 1.51 8.00
CA GLN A 72 -14.07 2.81 7.34
C GLN A 72 -15.39 3.57 7.18
N ILE A 73 -16.50 2.89 6.86
CA ILE A 73 -17.83 3.48 6.77
C ILE A 73 -18.29 3.97 8.16
N GLU A 74 -18.09 3.15 9.18
CA GLU A 74 -18.41 3.52 10.56
C GLU A 74 -17.64 4.77 10.97
N LEU A 75 -16.33 4.82 10.74
CA LEU A 75 -15.51 5.98 11.04
C LEU A 75 -15.91 7.22 10.23
N PHE A 76 -16.37 7.05 9.01
CA PHE A 76 -16.86 8.16 8.19
C PHE A 76 -18.16 8.75 8.77
N ASN A 77 -19.07 7.89 9.23
CA ASN A 77 -20.34 8.31 9.82
C ASN A 77 -20.18 8.79 11.27
N HIS A 78 -19.20 8.31 11.98
CA HIS A 78 -18.91 8.54 13.40
C HIS A 78 -17.46 8.97 13.62
N PRO A 79 -17.07 10.21 13.23
CA PRO A 79 -15.70 10.69 13.36
C PRO A 79 -15.16 10.69 14.81
N GLU A 80 -16.05 10.71 15.81
CA GLU A 80 -15.73 10.60 17.23
C GLU A 80 -15.06 9.28 17.59
N LEU A 81 -15.26 8.23 16.79
CA LEU A 81 -14.62 6.93 16.97
C LEU A 81 -13.16 6.87 16.47
N ALA A 82 -12.64 7.97 15.92
CA ALA A 82 -11.28 8.00 15.37
C ALA A 82 -10.20 7.59 16.39
N HIS A 83 -10.46 7.82 17.67
CA HIS A 83 -9.54 7.41 18.75
C HIS A 83 -9.32 5.89 18.84
N ASN A 84 -10.29 5.07 18.39
CA ASN A 84 -10.19 3.62 18.35
C ASN A 84 -9.29 3.10 17.21
N TYR A 85 -9.04 3.96 16.21
CA TYR A 85 -8.31 3.62 14.99
C TYR A 85 -7.01 4.43 14.84
N GLN A 86 -6.50 4.95 15.94
CA GLN A 86 -5.24 5.71 15.92
C GLN A 86 -4.04 4.79 15.65
N GLU A 87 -3.13 5.28 14.85
CA GLU A 87 -1.84 4.63 14.65
C GLU A 87 -1.06 4.62 15.98
N THR A 88 -0.31 3.54 16.23
CA THR A 88 0.47 3.38 17.45
C THR A 88 1.66 4.34 17.52
N PHE A 89 2.03 4.95 16.42
CA PHE A 89 3.04 6.02 16.35
C PHE A 89 2.76 6.93 15.14
N ASN A 90 3.29 8.16 15.20
CA ASN A 90 3.14 9.12 14.10
C ASN A 90 4.03 8.75 12.93
N TYR A 91 3.43 8.21 11.87
CA TYR A 91 4.14 7.84 10.64
C TYR A 91 4.59 9.06 9.84
N TYR A 92 3.82 10.13 9.89
CA TYR A 92 4.10 11.38 9.19
C TYR A 92 4.47 12.49 10.17
N PRO A 93 5.29 13.47 9.76
CA PRO A 93 5.60 14.62 10.60
C PRO A 93 4.33 15.43 10.85
N GLN A 94 4.22 16.01 12.05
CA GLN A 94 3.10 16.90 12.41
C GLN A 94 3.09 18.15 11.53
N GLN A 95 4.28 18.65 11.18
CA GLN A 95 4.45 19.79 10.30
C GLN A 95 5.29 19.39 9.10
N TRP A 96 4.77 19.66 7.92
CA TRP A 96 5.44 19.40 6.67
C TRP A 96 6.25 20.62 6.23
N THR A 97 7.53 20.41 5.92
CA THR A 97 8.44 21.44 5.41
C THR A 97 8.77 21.20 3.94
N SER A 98 9.23 22.26 3.25
CA SER A 98 9.80 22.17 1.91
C SER A 98 11.07 21.31 1.92
N PRO A 99 11.34 20.49 0.89
CA PRO A 99 10.56 20.26 -0.33
C PRO A 99 9.52 19.11 -0.21
N PHE A 100 9.31 18.58 0.98
CA PHE A 100 8.46 17.39 1.17
C PHE A 100 6.98 17.71 1.01
N ILE A 101 6.54 18.88 1.46
CA ILE A 101 5.14 19.32 1.31
C ILE A 101 4.75 19.50 -0.16
N GLU A 102 5.66 20.01 -0.99
CA GLU A 102 5.46 20.19 -2.43
C GLU A 102 5.31 18.83 -3.11
N ARG A 103 6.25 17.92 -2.87
CA ARG A 103 6.21 16.54 -3.41
C ARG A 103 4.94 15.80 -3.03
N ARG A 104 4.48 15.94 -1.79
CA ARG A 104 3.23 15.35 -1.33
C ARG A 104 2.03 15.92 -2.08
N ARG A 105 2.00 17.24 -2.27
CA ARG A 105 0.95 17.93 -3.01
C ARG A 105 0.94 17.49 -4.47
N GLU A 106 2.07 17.53 -5.15
CA GLU A 106 2.22 17.10 -6.54
C GLU A 106 1.73 15.65 -6.73
N ASN A 107 2.15 14.74 -5.87
CA ASN A 107 1.69 13.35 -5.93
C ASN A 107 0.17 13.23 -5.74
N GLY A 108 -0.41 13.94 -4.78
CA GLY A 108 -1.85 13.95 -4.54
C GLY A 108 -2.63 14.58 -5.69
N TRP A 109 -2.20 15.74 -6.16
CA TRP A 109 -2.86 16.45 -7.27
C TRP A 109 -2.71 15.68 -8.59
N GLY A 110 -1.53 15.13 -8.87
CA GLY A 110 -1.30 14.30 -10.06
C GLY A 110 -2.23 13.10 -10.12
N LEU A 111 -2.40 12.38 -9.02
CA LEU A 111 -3.25 11.19 -8.96
C LEU A 111 -4.76 11.56 -9.03
N TYR A 112 -5.21 12.45 -8.14
CA TYR A 112 -6.64 12.77 -8.03
C TYR A 112 -7.12 13.73 -9.12
N GLY A 113 -6.24 14.59 -9.63
CA GLY A 113 -6.53 15.47 -10.76
C GLY A 113 -6.76 14.70 -12.06
N LEU A 114 -5.96 13.66 -12.33
CA LEU A 114 -6.15 12.79 -13.49
C LEU A 114 -7.50 12.05 -13.47
N LEU A 115 -7.99 11.76 -12.26
CA LEU A 115 -9.25 11.04 -12.06
C LEU A 115 -10.46 11.97 -11.89
N ASN A 116 -10.28 13.29 -12.03
CA ASN A 116 -11.31 14.31 -11.83
C ASN A 116 -12.04 14.19 -10.48
N ILE A 117 -11.32 13.76 -9.43
CA ILE A 117 -11.91 13.55 -8.11
C ILE A 117 -11.95 14.86 -7.34
N GLN A 118 -13.13 15.27 -6.94
CA GLN A 118 -13.31 16.48 -6.15
C GLN A 118 -12.83 16.32 -4.72
N LYS A 119 -12.45 17.45 -4.10
CA LYS A 119 -12.04 17.50 -2.69
C LYS A 119 -13.19 16.98 -1.81
N GLY A 120 -12.96 15.87 -1.13
CA GLY A 120 -13.97 15.18 -0.29
C GLY A 120 -14.37 13.80 -0.81
N GLU A 121 -14.27 13.54 -2.12
CA GLU A 121 -14.54 12.22 -2.69
C GLU A 121 -13.36 11.26 -2.58
N GLN A 122 -12.18 11.78 -2.23
CA GLN A 122 -10.94 11.01 -2.09
C GLN A 122 -11.09 9.82 -1.13
N LYS A 123 -11.77 10.03 0.01
CA LYS A 123 -12.03 8.95 0.97
C LYS A 123 -12.97 7.87 0.41
N LYS A 124 -13.94 8.29 -0.40
CA LYS A 124 -14.89 7.37 -1.04
C LYS A 124 -14.21 6.49 -2.08
N MET A 125 -13.27 7.04 -2.82
CA MET A 125 -12.44 6.28 -3.75
C MET A 125 -11.44 5.34 -3.07
N GLN A 126 -10.82 5.75 -1.95
CA GLN A 126 -9.97 4.85 -1.17
C GLN A 126 -10.73 3.60 -0.73
N MET A 127 -12.01 3.74 -0.36
CA MET A 127 -12.88 2.60 -0.03
C MET A 127 -13.19 1.72 -1.25
N GLN A 128 -13.28 2.29 -2.45
CA GLN A 128 -13.49 1.52 -3.68
C GLN A 128 -12.23 0.74 -4.10
N HIS A 129 -11.05 1.29 -3.87
CA HIS A 129 -9.79 0.59 -4.15
C HIS A 129 -9.52 -0.61 -3.23
N LEU A 130 -10.11 -0.67 -2.06
CA LEU A 130 -10.03 -1.85 -1.20
C LEU A 130 -10.82 -3.04 -1.77
N ARG A 131 -11.76 -2.79 -2.70
CA ARG A 131 -12.61 -3.83 -3.31
C ARG A 131 -12.01 -4.45 -4.58
N ASN A 132 -11.05 -3.78 -5.22
CA ASN A 132 -10.34 -4.26 -6.41
C ASN A 132 -8.96 -4.83 -6.02
#